data_3d8efa17c1b80e7fa0cd262d2cd33ac5
#
_entry.id   3d8efa17c1b80e7fa0cd262d2cd33ac5
#
_cell.length_a   1.000
_cell.length_b   1.000
_cell.length_c   1.000
_cell.angle_alpha   90.00
_cell.angle_beta   90.00
_cell.angle_gamma   90.00
#
_symmetry.space_group_name_H-M   'P 1'
#
loop_
_entity.id
_entity.type
_entity.pdbx_description
1 polymer ?
#
loop_
_entity_poly.entity_id
_entity_poly.type
_entity_poly.pdbx_seq_one_letter_code
_entity_poly.pdbx_strand_id
1 'polypeptide(L)'
;MARLEGKVAFITGAAGGIGRATCRRFVDEGARIVAVDINQAAVDETLQQAGAGERGMGIVADITDPARVRESIAQTVERFGVLNVICNIAGGSSTKDGRVTVAPDEEFWRVIKLDLYGTFLCCKYGIPELVKAGGGSVINMSSMAALMALTERDCYTAAKGGVASMTRSMAVEYAPDKIRVNAIAPGLVMTPRAEIVMPERKEIQQLAAMSLLGPCMPVDIADMAVYLASEESRKVTGQNLSVDSGVTIY
;
A
#
# COMPACT_ATOMS: atom_id res chain seq x y z
N MET A 1 24.65 5.20 -2.05
CA MET A 1 24.39 3.74 -2.09
C MET A 1 22.90 3.54 -2.23
N ALA A 2 22.49 2.54 -2.99
CA ALA A 2 21.07 2.18 -3.11
C ALA A 2 20.54 1.68 -1.76
N ARG A 3 19.45 2.29 -1.26
CA ARG A 3 18.91 2.04 0.09
C ARG A 3 18.27 0.67 0.27
N LEU A 4 17.89 0.02 -0.85
CA LEU A 4 17.20 -1.28 -0.87
C LEU A 4 18.00 -2.36 -1.60
N GLU A 5 19.31 -2.18 -1.77
CA GLU A 5 20.16 -3.15 -2.45
C GLU A 5 20.02 -4.54 -1.83
N GLY A 6 19.78 -5.54 -2.68
CA GLY A 6 19.62 -6.94 -2.27
C GLY A 6 18.26 -7.29 -1.64
N LYS A 7 17.40 -6.33 -1.31
CA LYS A 7 16.06 -6.60 -0.76
C LYS A 7 15.09 -7.07 -1.85
N VAL A 8 14.18 -7.96 -1.46
CA VAL A 8 13.05 -8.43 -2.28
C VAL A 8 11.77 -7.88 -1.70
N ALA A 9 10.97 -7.18 -2.52
CA ALA A 9 9.73 -6.54 -2.12
C ALA A 9 8.52 -7.10 -2.88
N PHE A 10 7.50 -7.52 -2.14
CA PHE A 10 6.19 -7.90 -2.66
C PHE A 10 5.26 -6.68 -2.59
N ILE A 11 4.77 -6.21 -3.74
CA ILE A 11 4.04 -4.94 -3.87
C ILE A 11 2.68 -5.20 -4.51
N THR A 12 1.60 -5.02 -3.75
CA THR A 12 0.22 -5.17 -4.26
C THR A 12 -0.34 -3.86 -4.80
N GLY A 13 -1.32 -3.93 -5.70
CA GLY A 13 -1.86 -2.73 -6.36
C GLY A 13 -0.84 -2.08 -7.29
N ALA A 14 0.08 -2.88 -7.83
CA ALA A 14 1.23 -2.43 -8.60
C ALA A 14 0.86 -1.71 -9.91
N ALA A 15 -0.34 -1.95 -10.45
CA ALA A 15 -0.87 -1.28 -11.63
C ALA A 15 -1.43 0.12 -11.36
N GLY A 16 -1.71 0.46 -10.09
CA GLY A 16 -2.21 1.78 -9.68
C GLY A 16 -1.12 2.85 -9.63
N GLY A 17 -1.51 4.14 -9.58
CA GLY A 17 -0.54 5.25 -9.61
C GLY A 17 0.52 5.17 -8.49
N ILE A 18 0.09 4.94 -7.23
CA ILE A 18 1.02 4.78 -6.09
C ILE A 18 1.86 3.50 -6.25
N GLY A 19 1.24 2.39 -6.67
CA GLY A 19 1.95 1.12 -6.86
C GLY A 19 3.03 1.20 -7.94
N ARG A 20 2.73 1.82 -9.09
CA ARG A 20 3.71 2.08 -10.18
C ARG A 20 4.90 2.91 -9.68
N ALA A 21 4.61 4.02 -8.98
CA ALA A 21 5.64 4.87 -8.42
C ALA A 21 6.50 4.11 -7.40
N THR A 22 5.88 3.29 -6.54
CA THR A 22 6.59 2.46 -5.56
C THR A 22 7.48 1.43 -6.26
N CYS A 23 6.97 0.70 -7.25
CA CYS A 23 7.76 -0.25 -8.05
C CYS A 23 8.99 0.42 -8.65
N ARG A 24 8.83 1.58 -9.29
CA ARG A 24 9.93 2.33 -9.88
C ARG A 24 10.95 2.75 -8.84
N ARG A 25 10.51 3.41 -7.75
CA ARG A 25 11.41 3.90 -6.70
C ARG A 25 12.17 2.76 -6.01
N PHE A 26 11.54 1.60 -5.83
CA PHE A 26 12.20 0.43 -5.25
C PHE A 26 13.29 -0.13 -6.19
N VAL A 27 13.02 -0.18 -7.50
CA VAL A 27 14.02 -0.59 -8.51
C VAL A 27 15.17 0.42 -8.58
N ASP A 28 14.89 1.72 -8.56
CA ASP A 28 15.89 2.79 -8.54
C ASP A 28 16.81 2.67 -7.31
N GLU A 29 16.28 2.18 -6.18
CA GLU A 29 17.01 1.96 -4.92
C GLU A 29 17.62 0.54 -4.80
N GLY A 30 17.66 -0.23 -5.89
CA GLY A 30 18.38 -1.51 -5.98
C GLY A 30 17.56 -2.74 -5.56
N ALA A 31 16.28 -2.60 -5.24
CA ALA A 31 15.45 -3.74 -4.88
C ALA A 31 15.13 -4.64 -6.07
N ARG A 32 14.87 -5.92 -5.76
CA ARG A 32 14.10 -6.83 -6.61
C ARG A 32 12.62 -6.70 -6.21
N ILE A 33 11.72 -6.67 -7.18
CA ILE A 33 10.30 -6.44 -6.93
C ILE A 33 9.41 -7.54 -7.51
N VAL A 34 8.35 -7.86 -6.79
CA VAL A 34 7.21 -8.64 -7.28
C VAL A 34 6.01 -7.70 -7.35
N ALA A 35 5.61 -7.37 -8.56
CA ALA A 35 4.48 -6.50 -8.87
C ALA A 35 3.20 -7.32 -8.98
N VAL A 36 2.25 -7.10 -8.06
CA VAL A 36 1.00 -7.89 -7.97
C VAL A 36 -0.20 -7.01 -8.24
N ASP A 37 -1.02 -7.40 -9.19
CA ASP A 37 -2.29 -6.75 -9.50
C ASP A 37 -3.23 -7.75 -10.21
N ILE A 38 -4.49 -7.38 -10.42
CA ILE A 38 -5.46 -8.20 -11.17
C ILE A 38 -5.36 -8.01 -12.69
N ASN A 39 -4.63 -7.00 -13.16
CA ASN A 39 -4.52 -6.63 -14.57
C ASN A 39 -3.12 -6.93 -15.12
N GLN A 40 -2.98 -8.01 -15.90
CA GLN A 40 -1.70 -8.45 -16.47
C GLN A 40 -1.01 -7.35 -17.28
N ALA A 41 -1.72 -6.75 -18.23
CA ALA A 41 -1.13 -5.75 -19.13
C ALA A 41 -0.56 -4.55 -18.35
N ALA A 42 -1.28 -4.12 -17.30
CA ALA A 42 -0.84 -3.02 -16.46
C ALA A 42 0.34 -3.40 -15.53
N VAL A 43 0.44 -4.67 -15.12
CA VAL A 43 1.62 -5.20 -14.38
C VAL A 43 2.84 -5.19 -15.30
N ASP A 44 2.71 -5.68 -16.52
CA ASP A 44 3.81 -5.74 -17.51
C ASP A 44 4.31 -4.33 -17.84
N GLU A 45 3.38 -3.39 -18.04
CA GLU A 45 3.70 -1.98 -18.26
C GLU A 45 4.45 -1.37 -17.05
N THR A 46 4.01 -1.69 -15.82
CA THR A 46 4.67 -1.22 -14.60
C THR A 46 6.11 -1.69 -14.51
N LEU A 47 6.36 -2.97 -14.76
CA LEU A 47 7.71 -3.54 -14.75
C LEU A 47 8.60 -2.94 -15.84
N GLN A 48 8.05 -2.71 -17.03
CA GLN A 48 8.75 -2.06 -18.13
C GLN A 48 9.13 -0.62 -17.77
N GLN A 49 8.16 0.17 -17.28
CA GLN A 49 8.39 1.57 -16.90
C GLN A 49 9.35 1.71 -15.72
N ALA A 50 9.36 0.74 -14.79
CA ALA A 50 10.30 0.70 -13.69
C ALA A 50 11.73 0.30 -14.12
N GLY A 51 11.93 -0.19 -15.35
CA GLY A 51 13.22 -0.71 -15.78
C GLY A 51 13.67 -1.93 -14.97
N ALA A 52 12.71 -2.73 -14.50
CA ALA A 52 12.98 -3.79 -13.54
C ALA A 52 13.84 -4.93 -14.12
N GLY A 53 13.67 -5.27 -15.40
CA GLY A 53 14.42 -6.36 -16.05
C GLY A 53 14.35 -7.66 -15.25
N GLU A 54 15.48 -8.31 -15.03
CA GLU A 54 15.56 -9.55 -14.24
C GLU A 54 15.29 -9.34 -12.73
N ARG A 55 15.30 -8.11 -12.26
CA ARG A 55 14.94 -7.75 -10.88
C ARG A 55 13.43 -7.68 -10.64
N GLY A 56 12.62 -7.79 -11.71
CA GLY A 56 11.17 -7.71 -11.65
C GLY A 56 10.48 -9.05 -11.92
N MET A 57 9.36 -9.28 -11.24
CA MET A 57 8.42 -10.37 -11.50
C MET A 57 7.00 -9.83 -11.44
N GLY A 58 6.18 -10.14 -12.42
CA GLY A 58 4.75 -9.83 -12.43
C GLY A 58 3.91 -11.02 -12.00
N ILE A 59 2.91 -10.79 -11.14
CA ILE A 59 1.93 -11.82 -10.75
C ILE A 59 0.52 -11.25 -10.88
N VAL A 60 -0.36 -11.98 -11.57
CA VAL A 60 -1.79 -11.65 -11.61
C VAL A 60 -2.50 -12.38 -10.48
N ALA A 61 -2.96 -11.63 -9.49
CA ALA A 61 -3.67 -12.19 -8.35
C ALA A 61 -4.69 -11.20 -7.77
N ASP A 62 -5.85 -11.74 -7.42
CA ASP A 62 -6.80 -11.05 -6.54
C ASP A 62 -6.35 -11.29 -5.09
N ILE A 63 -5.98 -10.22 -4.40
CA ILE A 63 -5.53 -10.31 -3.01
C ILE A 63 -6.66 -10.63 -2.02
N THR A 64 -7.91 -10.66 -2.47
CA THR A 64 -9.06 -11.12 -1.66
C THR A 64 -9.24 -12.63 -1.66
N ASP A 65 -8.47 -13.35 -2.51
CA ASP A 65 -8.43 -14.82 -2.57
C ASP A 65 -7.23 -15.35 -1.78
N PRO A 66 -7.48 -16.08 -0.66
CA PRO A 66 -6.41 -16.63 0.17
C PRO A 66 -5.46 -17.59 -0.56
N ALA A 67 -5.98 -18.38 -1.52
CA ALA A 67 -5.17 -19.32 -2.27
C ALA A 67 -4.21 -18.60 -3.20
N ARG A 68 -4.70 -17.57 -3.90
CA ARG A 68 -3.90 -16.76 -4.82
C ARG A 68 -2.82 -15.97 -4.09
N VAL A 69 -3.13 -15.39 -2.92
CA VAL A 69 -2.11 -14.68 -2.12
C VAL A 69 -1.02 -15.65 -1.64
N ARG A 70 -1.41 -16.81 -1.11
CA ARG A 70 -0.45 -17.82 -0.66
C ARG A 70 0.47 -18.27 -1.80
N GLU A 71 -0.10 -18.56 -2.96
CA GLU A 71 0.64 -18.95 -4.16
C GLU A 71 1.61 -17.84 -4.60
N SER A 72 1.16 -16.57 -4.63
CA SER A 72 1.99 -15.43 -5.02
C SER A 72 3.20 -15.22 -4.09
N ILE A 73 3.02 -15.40 -2.79
CA ILE A 73 4.13 -15.35 -1.83
C ILE A 73 5.10 -16.53 -2.08
N ALA A 74 4.59 -17.74 -2.31
CA ALA A 74 5.43 -18.90 -2.60
C ALA A 74 6.26 -18.70 -3.88
N GLN A 75 5.65 -18.22 -4.96
CA GLN A 75 6.34 -17.87 -6.22
C GLN A 75 7.40 -16.80 -6.02
N THR A 76 7.15 -15.81 -5.13
CA THR A 76 8.14 -14.78 -4.79
C THR A 76 9.40 -15.41 -4.20
N VAL A 77 9.23 -16.30 -3.23
CA VAL A 77 10.36 -16.98 -2.56
C VAL A 77 11.05 -17.96 -3.50
N GLU A 78 10.30 -18.68 -4.32
CA GLU A 78 10.85 -19.58 -5.35
C GLU A 78 11.75 -18.81 -6.33
N ARG A 79 11.30 -17.65 -6.81
CA ARG A 79 12.03 -16.83 -7.80
C ARG A 79 13.27 -16.14 -7.24
N PHE A 80 13.17 -15.59 -6.02
CA PHE A 80 14.21 -14.72 -5.47
C PHE A 80 14.92 -15.25 -4.23
N GLY A 81 14.49 -16.40 -3.70
CA GLY A 81 15.08 -17.06 -2.54
C GLY A 81 14.71 -16.47 -1.19
N VAL A 82 14.13 -15.26 -1.14
CA VAL A 82 13.84 -14.53 0.09
C VAL A 82 12.70 -13.52 -0.13
N LEU A 83 12.02 -13.13 0.96
CA LEU A 83 11.13 -11.97 1.02
C LEU A 83 11.58 -11.07 2.18
N ASN A 84 11.77 -9.77 1.93
CA ASN A 84 12.23 -8.80 2.93
C ASN A 84 11.23 -7.68 3.20
N VAL A 85 10.41 -7.33 2.22
CA VAL A 85 9.47 -6.21 2.31
C VAL A 85 8.11 -6.60 1.73
N ILE A 86 7.04 -6.23 2.44
CA ILE A 86 5.67 -6.34 1.97
C ILE A 86 5.08 -4.93 1.90
N CYS A 87 4.64 -4.51 0.71
CA CYS A 87 3.93 -3.24 0.49
C CYS A 87 2.49 -3.53 0.09
N ASN A 88 1.56 -3.37 1.02
CA ASN A 88 0.14 -3.57 0.83
C ASN A 88 -0.51 -2.27 0.33
N ILE A 89 -0.45 -2.04 -0.99
CA ILE A 89 -0.94 -0.80 -1.63
C ILE A 89 -2.33 -0.98 -2.25
N ALA A 90 -2.68 -2.20 -2.66
CA ALA A 90 -3.97 -2.48 -3.28
C ALA A 90 -5.14 -2.01 -2.41
N GLY A 91 -6.08 -1.31 -3.01
CA GLY A 91 -7.25 -0.77 -2.33
C GLY A 91 -7.78 0.50 -2.96
N GLY A 92 -8.73 1.12 -2.28
CA GLY A 92 -9.26 2.42 -2.65
C GLY A 92 -10.77 2.55 -2.51
N SER A 93 -11.22 3.78 -2.25
CA SER A 93 -12.64 4.15 -2.21
C SER A 93 -13.29 4.04 -3.59
N SER A 94 -14.61 3.99 -3.64
CA SER A 94 -15.39 4.11 -4.87
C SER A 94 -16.40 5.25 -4.78
N THR A 95 -17.08 5.52 -5.89
CA THR A 95 -18.20 6.48 -5.94
C THR A 95 -19.49 5.93 -5.34
N LYS A 96 -19.51 4.64 -4.96
CA LYS A 96 -20.66 3.98 -4.32
C LYS A 96 -20.63 4.08 -2.80
N ASP A 97 -19.49 4.53 -2.22
CA ASP A 97 -19.38 4.80 -0.79
C ASP A 97 -20.24 6.01 -0.42
N GLY A 98 -20.71 6.06 0.82
CA GLY A 98 -21.62 7.07 1.27
C GLY A 98 -21.77 7.09 2.80
N ARG A 99 -22.79 7.83 3.25
CA ARG A 99 -23.21 7.83 4.65
C ARG A 99 -23.69 6.43 5.06
N VAL A 100 -23.46 6.04 6.28
CA VAL A 100 -23.81 4.70 6.82
C VAL A 100 -25.28 4.31 6.59
N THR A 101 -26.18 5.30 6.52
CA THR A 101 -27.62 5.05 6.31
C THR A 101 -28.03 4.81 4.86
N VAL A 102 -27.11 5.05 3.90
CA VAL A 102 -27.42 4.93 2.45
C VAL A 102 -26.36 4.16 1.67
N ALA A 103 -25.17 3.93 2.25
CA ALA A 103 -24.14 3.12 1.61
C ALA A 103 -24.65 1.69 1.41
N PRO A 104 -24.51 1.10 0.21
CA PRO A 104 -24.91 -0.28 -0.03
C PRO A 104 -24.05 -1.26 0.78
N ASP A 105 -24.65 -2.34 1.29
CA ASP A 105 -23.93 -3.40 2.01
C ASP A 105 -22.81 -4.02 1.13
N GLU A 106 -23.05 -4.14 -0.17
CA GLU A 106 -22.09 -4.65 -1.14
C GLU A 106 -20.84 -3.77 -1.20
N GLU A 107 -20.98 -2.44 -1.09
CA GLU A 107 -19.85 -1.52 -1.06
C GLU A 107 -19.07 -1.65 0.24
N PHE A 108 -19.74 -1.76 1.38
CA PHE A 108 -19.10 -2.03 2.65
C PHE A 108 -18.21 -3.29 2.57
N TRP A 109 -18.79 -4.41 2.14
CA TRP A 109 -18.05 -5.67 2.02
C TRP A 109 -16.98 -5.63 0.94
N ARG A 110 -17.19 -4.91 -0.17
CA ARG A 110 -16.15 -4.72 -1.20
C ARG A 110 -14.91 -4.06 -0.62
N VAL A 111 -15.11 -2.95 0.12
CA VAL A 111 -14.00 -2.19 0.69
C VAL A 111 -13.31 -2.99 1.81
N ILE A 112 -14.09 -3.60 2.71
CA ILE A 112 -13.53 -4.45 3.78
C ILE A 112 -12.73 -5.62 3.18
N LYS A 113 -13.24 -6.29 2.16
CA LYS A 113 -12.53 -7.41 1.51
C LYS A 113 -11.24 -6.95 0.84
N LEU A 114 -11.29 -5.86 0.07
CA LEU A 114 -10.12 -5.42 -0.69
C LEU A 114 -9.09 -4.75 0.23
N ASP A 115 -9.49 -3.71 0.96
CA ASP A 115 -8.54 -2.84 1.67
C ASP A 115 -8.06 -3.45 3.00
N LEU A 116 -8.93 -4.11 3.76
CA LEU A 116 -8.58 -4.65 5.08
C LEU A 116 -8.21 -6.14 5.00
N TYR A 117 -9.12 -6.97 4.46
CA TYR A 117 -8.90 -8.41 4.42
C TYR A 117 -7.77 -8.81 3.46
N GLY A 118 -7.66 -8.16 2.29
CA GLY A 118 -6.54 -8.36 1.38
C GLY A 118 -5.19 -8.03 2.03
N THR A 119 -5.11 -6.90 2.75
CA THR A 119 -3.93 -6.54 3.56
C THR A 119 -3.63 -7.60 4.61
N PHE A 120 -4.65 -8.08 5.34
CA PHE A 120 -4.51 -9.17 6.31
C PHE A 120 -3.96 -10.45 5.66
N LEU A 121 -4.45 -10.86 4.50
CA LEU A 121 -3.99 -12.07 3.81
C LEU A 121 -2.53 -11.96 3.37
N CYS A 122 -2.13 -10.82 2.82
CA CYS A 122 -0.73 -10.59 2.44
C CYS A 122 0.20 -10.66 3.66
N CYS A 123 -0.20 -10.08 4.79
CA CYS A 123 0.54 -10.20 6.04
C CYS A 123 0.54 -11.64 6.57
N LYS A 124 -0.60 -12.33 6.57
CA LYS A 124 -0.74 -13.71 7.06
C LYS A 124 0.20 -14.69 6.37
N TYR A 125 0.34 -14.58 5.05
CA TYR A 125 1.17 -15.50 4.28
C TYR A 125 2.60 -14.99 4.07
N GLY A 126 2.81 -13.67 4.10
CA GLY A 126 4.12 -13.08 3.86
C GLY A 126 4.99 -12.94 5.13
N ILE A 127 4.39 -12.64 6.29
CA ILE A 127 5.15 -12.49 7.55
C ILE A 127 5.96 -13.74 7.90
N PRO A 128 5.46 -14.98 7.76
CA PRO A 128 6.29 -16.18 7.98
C PRO A 128 7.56 -16.21 7.12
N GLU A 129 7.53 -15.68 5.91
CA GLU A 129 8.71 -15.59 5.04
C GLU A 129 9.69 -14.49 5.49
N LEU A 130 9.17 -13.38 6.03
CA LEU A 130 10.01 -12.35 6.68
C LEU A 130 10.71 -12.92 7.94
N VAL A 131 10.03 -13.74 8.74
CA VAL A 131 10.63 -14.43 9.89
C VAL A 131 11.77 -15.34 9.44
N LYS A 132 11.57 -16.15 8.39
CA LYS A 132 12.61 -17.00 7.80
C LYS A 132 13.80 -16.19 7.27
N ALA A 133 13.56 -14.97 6.77
CA ALA A 133 14.60 -14.05 6.33
C ALA A 133 15.37 -13.38 7.48
N GLY A 134 14.98 -13.61 8.74
CA GLY A 134 15.61 -13.02 9.94
C GLY A 134 15.13 -11.60 10.26
N GLY A 135 14.00 -11.18 9.70
CA GLY A 135 13.37 -9.88 9.89
C GLY A 135 12.90 -9.24 8.59
N GLY A 136 12.28 -8.06 8.68
CA GLY A 136 11.79 -7.37 7.50
C GLY A 136 10.94 -6.14 7.78
N SER A 137 10.27 -5.66 6.74
CA SER A 137 9.38 -4.50 6.84
C SER A 137 8.04 -4.78 6.17
N VAL A 138 6.96 -4.52 6.89
CA VAL A 138 5.58 -4.49 6.37
C VAL A 138 5.14 -3.03 6.31
N ILE A 139 4.67 -2.62 5.13
CA ILE A 139 4.20 -1.27 4.84
C ILE A 139 2.76 -1.38 4.35
N ASN A 140 1.82 -0.96 5.19
CA ASN A 140 0.40 -0.98 4.88
C ASN A 140 -0.05 0.38 4.35
N MET A 141 -1.02 0.39 3.44
CA MET A 141 -1.62 1.63 2.97
C MET A 141 -2.89 1.94 3.74
N SER A 142 -2.78 2.82 4.73
CA SER A 142 -3.89 3.45 5.42
C SER A 142 -4.44 4.61 4.57
N SER A 143 -4.89 5.68 5.19
CA SER A 143 -5.39 6.90 4.55
C SER A 143 -5.53 8.01 5.59
N MET A 144 -5.59 9.27 5.16
CA MET A 144 -6.08 10.37 5.99
C MET A 144 -7.47 10.08 6.57
N ALA A 145 -8.29 9.25 5.91
CA ALA A 145 -9.58 8.79 6.41
C ALA A 145 -9.50 8.01 7.74
N ALA A 146 -8.33 7.49 8.10
CA ALA A 146 -8.10 6.86 9.40
C ALA A 146 -7.68 7.87 10.50
N LEU A 147 -7.48 9.14 10.15
CA LEU A 147 -6.97 10.20 11.03
C LEU A 147 -7.94 11.37 11.16
N MET A 148 -8.75 11.64 10.14
CA MET A 148 -9.75 12.68 10.14
C MET A 148 -11.07 12.19 9.54
N ALA A 149 -12.16 12.89 9.82
CA ALA A 149 -13.46 12.58 9.23
C ALA A 149 -13.52 12.99 7.74
N LEU A 150 -14.00 12.08 6.92
CA LEU A 150 -14.35 12.36 5.52
C LEU A 150 -15.85 12.12 5.32
N THR A 151 -16.54 13.10 4.79
CA THR A 151 -17.96 12.97 4.47
C THR A 151 -18.17 11.93 3.35
N GLU A 152 -19.25 11.16 3.47
CA GLU A 152 -19.66 10.16 2.46
C GLU A 152 -18.57 9.10 2.15
N ARG A 153 -17.82 8.67 3.19
CA ARG A 153 -16.74 7.67 3.09
C ARG A 153 -16.74 6.69 4.26
N ASP A 154 -17.94 6.37 4.80
CA ASP A 154 -18.02 5.58 6.04
C ASP A 154 -17.48 4.15 5.87
N CYS A 155 -17.70 3.51 4.71
CA CYS A 155 -17.14 2.18 4.41
C CYS A 155 -15.62 2.22 4.31
N TYR A 156 -15.09 3.18 3.58
CA TYR A 156 -13.65 3.35 3.38
C TYR A 156 -12.94 3.72 4.67
N THR A 157 -13.52 4.63 5.47
CA THR A 157 -13.02 5.03 6.79
C THR A 157 -12.92 3.82 7.73
N ALA A 158 -13.95 2.96 7.74
CA ALA A 158 -13.93 1.73 8.55
C ALA A 158 -12.76 0.81 8.15
N ALA A 159 -12.56 0.57 6.84
CA ALA A 159 -11.48 -0.28 6.37
C ALA A 159 -10.09 0.31 6.68
N LYS A 160 -9.87 1.60 6.41
CA LYS A 160 -8.56 2.24 6.62
C LYS A 160 -8.24 2.46 8.10
N GLY A 161 -9.26 2.70 8.93
CA GLY A 161 -9.14 2.66 10.39
C GLY A 161 -8.74 1.26 10.89
N GLY A 162 -9.35 0.21 10.32
CA GLY A 162 -8.98 -1.19 10.58
C GLY A 162 -7.53 -1.49 10.23
N VAL A 163 -7.05 -1.05 9.06
CA VAL A 163 -5.64 -1.20 8.64
C VAL A 163 -4.70 -0.51 9.62
N ALA A 164 -4.99 0.74 10.04
CA ALA A 164 -4.16 1.47 10.99
C ALA A 164 -4.11 0.77 12.37
N SER A 165 -5.23 0.21 12.84
CA SER A 165 -5.29 -0.53 14.10
C SER A 165 -4.56 -1.86 14.03
N MET A 166 -4.75 -2.62 12.94
CA MET A 166 -4.06 -3.89 12.70
C MET A 166 -2.54 -3.69 12.58
N THR A 167 -2.09 -2.59 11.98
CA THR A 167 -0.67 -2.22 11.90
C THR A 167 -0.02 -2.14 13.29
N ARG A 168 -0.67 -1.47 14.26
CA ARG A 168 -0.15 -1.35 15.64
C ARG A 168 -0.08 -2.70 16.34
N SER A 169 -1.12 -3.53 16.19
CA SER A 169 -1.16 -4.88 16.78
C SER A 169 -0.02 -5.74 16.24
N MET A 170 0.13 -5.81 14.92
CA MET A 170 1.20 -6.59 14.28
C MET A 170 2.60 -6.06 14.62
N ALA A 171 2.78 -4.75 14.79
CA ALA A 171 4.07 -4.18 15.18
C ALA A 171 4.56 -4.69 16.54
N VAL A 172 3.65 -4.86 17.51
CA VAL A 172 3.96 -5.43 18.83
C VAL A 172 4.22 -6.93 18.73
N GLU A 173 3.35 -7.64 18.02
CA GLU A 173 3.40 -9.10 17.90
C GLU A 173 4.70 -9.60 17.25
N TYR A 174 5.14 -8.94 16.15
CA TYR A 174 6.28 -9.40 15.36
C TYR A 174 7.60 -8.64 15.63
N ALA A 175 7.64 -7.76 16.62
CA ALA A 175 8.89 -7.10 17.04
C ALA A 175 9.99 -8.09 17.51
N PRO A 176 9.67 -9.19 18.23
CA PRO A 176 10.67 -10.21 18.57
C PRO A 176 11.35 -10.85 17.35
N ASP A 177 10.62 -10.94 16.22
CA ASP A 177 11.12 -11.49 14.96
C ASP A 177 11.86 -10.44 14.11
N LYS A 178 12.13 -9.26 14.67
CA LYS A 178 12.79 -8.13 13.97
C LYS A 178 12.00 -7.62 12.75
N ILE A 179 10.68 -7.75 12.79
CA ILE A 179 9.80 -7.25 11.73
C ILE A 179 9.22 -5.91 12.20
N ARG A 180 9.37 -4.89 11.38
CA ARG A 180 8.74 -3.60 11.57
C ARG A 180 7.43 -3.56 10.77
N VAL A 181 6.36 -3.08 11.36
CA VAL A 181 5.07 -2.93 10.69
C VAL A 181 4.61 -1.50 10.83
N ASN A 182 4.47 -0.78 9.72
CA ASN A 182 4.01 0.60 9.70
C ASN A 182 2.92 0.78 8.64
N ALA A 183 2.16 1.85 8.77
CA ALA A 183 1.23 2.29 7.74
C ALA A 183 1.62 3.69 7.25
N ILE A 184 1.37 3.93 5.97
CA ILE A 184 1.38 5.27 5.38
C ILE A 184 -0.09 5.70 5.29
N ALA A 185 -0.37 6.94 5.68
CA ALA A 185 -1.69 7.58 5.56
C ALA A 185 -1.61 8.71 4.52
N PRO A 186 -1.83 8.39 3.23
CA PRO A 186 -1.84 9.41 2.19
C PRO A 186 -3.00 10.39 2.36
N GLY A 187 -2.74 11.64 1.99
CA GLY A 187 -3.77 12.63 1.71
C GLY A 187 -4.39 12.45 0.33
N LEU A 188 -4.74 13.55 -0.32
CA LEU A 188 -5.14 13.52 -1.72
C LEU A 188 -3.89 13.30 -2.59
N VAL A 189 -3.85 12.17 -3.30
CA VAL A 189 -2.76 11.81 -4.22
C VAL A 189 -3.24 11.93 -5.66
N MET A 190 -2.54 12.72 -6.47
CA MET A 190 -2.84 12.92 -7.90
C MET A 190 -2.42 11.69 -8.71
N THR A 191 -3.25 10.68 -8.66
CA THR A 191 -3.18 9.50 -9.51
C THR A 191 -3.99 9.73 -10.78
N PRO A 192 -3.76 8.98 -11.88
CA PRO A 192 -4.59 9.10 -13.08
C PRO A 192 -6.09 9.00 -12.79
N ARG A 193 -6.48 8.17 -11.82
CA ARG A 193 -7.88 8.07 -11.37
C ARG A 193 -8.37 9.34 -10.67
N ALA A 194 -7.55 9.94 -9.81
CA ALA A 194 -7.89 11.18 -9.10
C ALA A 194 -8.03 12.35 -10.06
N GLU A 195 -7.15 12.44 -11.06
CA GLU A 195 -7.19 13.47 -12.11
C GLU A 195 -8.49 13.42 -12.93
N ILE A 196 -8.98 12.22 -13.24
CA ILE A 196 -10.24 12.05 -13.98
C ILE A 196 -11.45 12.52 -13.16
N VAL A 197 -11.49 12.22 -11.85
CA VAL A 197 -12.68 12.50 -11.03
C VAL A 197 -12.65 13.86 -10.36
N MET A 198 -11.48 14.49 -10.20
CA MET A 198 -11.32 15.77 -9.50
C MET A 198 -12.14 16.92 -10.09
N PRO A 199 -12.24 17.12 -11.43
CA PRO A 199 -13.01 18.24 -11.99
C PRO A 199 -14.50 18.23 -11.64
N GLU A 200 -15.06 17.03 -11.38
CA GLU A 200 -16.49 16.82 -11.16
C GLU A 200 -16.85 16.72 -9.66
N ARG A 201 -15.84 16.65 -8.77
CA ARG A 201 -16.03 16.34 -7.34
C ARG A 201 -15.57 17.50 -6.46
N LYS A 202 -16.53 18.30 -5.95
CA LYS A 202 -16.26 19.45 -5.07
C LYS A 202 -15.47 19.06 -3.81
N GLU A 203 -15.79 17.93 -3.21
CA GLU A 203 -15.09 17.42 -2.02
C GLU A 203 -13.61 17.13 -2.30
N ILE A 204 -13.26 16.66 -3.50
CA ILE A 204 -11.86 16.44 -3.90
C ILE A 204 -11.16 17.80 -4.12
N GLN A 205 -11.85 18.77 -4.72
CA GLN A 205 -11.34 20.13 -4.88
C GLN A 205 -11.09 20.80 -3.52
N GLN A 206 -11.98 20.59 -2.55
CA GLN A 206 -11.80 21.08 -1.18
C GLN A 206 -10.58 20.45 -0.51
N LEU A 207 -10.39 19.14 -0.62
CA LEU A 207 -9.19 18.47 -0.10
C LEU A 207 -7.91 19.00 -0.77
N ALA A 208 -7.95 19.27 -2.07
CA ALA A 208 -6.84 19.89 -2.77
C ALA A 208 -6.53 21.29 -2.21
N ALA A 209 -7.56 22.08 -1.92
CA ALA A 209 -7.41 23.43 -1.34
C ALA A 209 -6.90 23.40 0.11
N MET A 210 -7.19 22.33 0.88
CA MET A 210 -6.68 22.13 2.24
C MET A 210 -5.23 21.61 2.27
N SER A 211 -4.71 21.13 1.15
CA SER A 211 -3.34 20.61 1.06
C SER A 211 -2.35 21.78 1.08
N LEU A 212 -1.69 22.01 2.23
CA LEU A 212 -0.82 23.17 2.47
C LEU A 212 0.34 23.30 1.47
N LEU A 213 0.87 22.16 1.00
CA LEU A 213 1.95 22.07 0.01
C LEU A 213 1.43 21.63 -1.38
N GLY A 214 0.12 21.73 -1.61
CA GLY A 214 -0.55 21.13 -2.76
C GLY A 214 -0.82 19.64 -2.59
N PRO A 215 -1.66 19.02 -3.46
CA PRO A 215 -1.92 17.60 -3.45
C PRO A 215 -0.63 16.78 -3.62
N CYS A 216 -0.56 15.63 -2.94
CA CYS A 216 0.57 14.73 -3.07
C CYS A 216 0.64 14.11 -4.47
N MET A 217 1.84 13.82 -4.93
CA MET A 217 2.09 12.98 -6.11
C MET A 217 2.34 11.53 -5.69
N PRO A 218 2.12 10.54 -6.56
CA PRO A 218 2.42 9.13 -6.25
C PRO A 218 3.86 8.89 -5.75
N VAL A 219 4.84 9.68 -6.22
CA VAL A 219 6.23 9.58 -5.81
C VAL A 219 6.44 9.95 -4.34
N ASP A 220 5.66 10.89 -3.79
CA ASP A 220 5.78 11.29 -2.37
C ASP A 220 5.47 10.11 -1.44
N ILE A 221 4.46 9.31 -1.82
CA ILE A 221 4.08 8.10 -1.09
C ILE A 221 5.14 7.00 -1.28
N ALA A 222 5.66 6.86 -2.50
CA ALA A 222 6.70 5.89 -2.82
C ALA A 222 8.01 6.18 -2.07
N ASP A 223 8.42 7.43 -1.91
CA ASP A 223 9.61 7.82 -1.15
C ASP A 223 9.47 7.49 0.34
N MET A 224 8.29 7.69 0.94
CA MET A 224 8.01 7.23 2.29
C MET A 224 8.06 5.69 2.38
N ALA A 225 7.56 4.97 1.38
CA ALA A 225 7.64 3.51 1.34
C ALA A 225 9.10 3.04 1.26
N VAL A 226 9.95 3.68 0.46
CA VAL A 226 11.40 3.40 0.42
C VAL A 226 12.06 3.64 1.79
N TYR A 227 11.76 4.76 2.46
CA TYR A 227 12.25 5.02 3.82
C TYR A 227 11.86 3.89 4.78
N LEU A 228 10.58 3.49 4.77
CA LEU A 228 10.08 2.43 5.65
C LEU A 228 10.64 1.04 5.31
N ALA A 229 10.99 0.78 4.06
CA ALA A 229 11.63 -0.46 3.62
C ALA A 229 13.12 -0.53 3.98
N SER A 230 13.77 0.62 4.17
CA SER A 230 15.21 0.76 4.39
C SER A 230 15.62 0.62 5.86
N GLU A 231 16.94 0.53 6.10
CA GLU A 231 17.51 0.54 7.45
C GLU A 231 17.45 1.91 8.14
N GLU A 232 17.15 2.98 7.39
CA GLU A 232 16.97 4.32 7.94
C GLU A 232 15.82 4.36 8.95
N SER A 233 14.79 3.53 8.73
CA SER A 233 13.62 3.39 9.60
C SER A 233 13.72 2.25 10.63
N ARG A 234 14.92 1.74 10.94
CA ARG A 234 15.14 0.59 11.83
C ARG A 234 14.55 0.71 13.25
N LYS A 235 14.18 1.91 13.67
CA LYS A 235 13.52 2.19 14.96
C LYS A 235 12.09 2.72 14.80
N VAL A 236 11.52 2.63 13.60
CA VAL A 236 10.16 3.05 13.32
C VAL A 236 9.28 1.82 13.13
N THR A 237 8.36 1.59 14.05
CA THR A 237 7.35 0.51 13.99
C THR A 237 6.07 0.93 14.70
N GLY A 238 4.92 0.38 14.29
CA GLY A 238 3.60 0.67 14.84
C GLY A 238 3.03 2.04 14.47
N GLN A 239 3.67 2.76 13.55
CA GLN A 239 3.26 4.11 13.18
C GLN A 239 2.25 4.11 12.03
N ASN A 240 1.34 5.10 12.06
CA ASN A 240 0.51 5.49 10.93
C ASN A 240 0.98 6.88 10.48
N LEU A 241 1.85 6.93 9.49
CA LEU A 241 2.60 8.13 9.08
C LEU A 241 1.85 8.89 8.01
N SER A 242 1.46 10.12 8.29
CA SER A 242 0.83 11.01 7.31
C SER A 242 1.82 11.44 6.23
N VAL A 243 1.39 11.29 4.98
CA VAL A 243 1.98 11.92 3.80
C VAL A 243 0.82 12.60 3.07
N ASP A 244 0.41 13.77 3.55
CA ASP A 244 -0.90 14.36 3.26
C ASP A 244 -0.85 15.88 3.03
N SER A 245 0.35 16.45 2.92
CA SER A 245 0.54 17.90 2.79
C SER A 245 -0.14 18.72 3.89
N GLY A 246 -0.24 18.15 5.10
CA GLY A 246 -0.79 18.84 6.26
C GLY A 246 -2.32 18.88 6.34
N VAL A 247 -3.05 18.15 5.49
CA VAL A 247 -4.53 18.15 5.50
C VAL A 247 -5.09 17.69 6.85
N THR A 248 -4.47 16.72 7.52
CA THR A 248 -5.00 16.17 8.78
C THR A 248 -4.73 17.02 10.02
N ILE A 249 -3.96 18.08 9.91
CA ILE A 249 -3.68 19.04 11.01
C ILE A 249 -4.36 20.40 10.83
N TYR A 250 -5.16 20.54 9.77
CA TYR A 250 -5.84 21.78 9.41
C TYR A 250 -7.13 22.01 10.21
#